data_08f0c5992e1d54c04e0b8b79b9a30405
#
_entry.id   08f0c5992e1d54c04e0b8b79b9a30405
#
_cell.length_a   1.000
_cell.length_b   1.000
_cell.length_c   1.000
_cell.angle_alpha   90.00
_cell.angle_beta   90.00
_cell.angle_gamma   90.00
#
_symmetry.space_group_name_H-M   'P 1'
#
loop_
_entity.id
_entity.type
_entity.pdbx_description
1 polymer ?
#
loop_
_entity_poly.entity_id
_entity_poly.type
_entity_poly.pdbx_seq_one_letter_code
_entity_poly.pdbx_strand_id
1 'polypeptide(L)'
;MKQDRKSTVIPSHLLVLINLDLIEMAVVGDKVQSLPQTIEQKHLLHIGYEALCKAAEGYNAEAGVAFEVYAYARIENAMVAALEQSHMASA
;
A
#
# COMPACT_ATOMS: atom_id res chain seq x y z
N MET A 1 11.12 30.52 9.83
CA MET A 1 12.17 29.71 9.38
C MET A 1 11.76 28.69 8.39
N LYS A 2 12.46 28.68 7.34
CA LYS A 2 12.16 27.75 6.31
C LYS A 2 12.48 26.35 6.68
N GLN A 3 13.46 26.16 7.52
CA GLN A 3 13.82 24.85 7.96
C GLN A 3 12.71 24.15 8.67
N ASP A 4 11.90 24.91 9.37
CA ASP A 4 10.81 24.31 10.10
C ASP A 4 9.89 23.56 9.18
N ARG A 5 9.62 24.14 8.04
CA ARG A 5 8.75 23.50 7.10
C ARG A 5 9.38 22.25 6.54
N LYS A 6 10.67 22.29 6.25
CA LYS A 6 11.35 21.14 5.77
C LYS A 6 11.42 20.02 6.77
N SER A 7 11.58 20.36 8.03
CA SER A 7 11.70 19.34 9.05
C SER A 7 10.41 18.58 9.27
N THR A 8 9.29 19.06 8.72
CA THR A 8 8.04 18.31 8.85
C THR A 8 7.83 17.36 7.69
N VAL A 9 8.70 17.39 6.70
CA VAL A 9 8.58 16.48 5.56
C VAL A 9 9.24 15.17 5.92
N ILE A 10 8.50 14.09 5.81
CA ILE A 10 9.00 12.76 6.12
C ILE A 10 9.50 12.11 4.86
N PRO A 11 10.78 11.67 4.82
CA PRO A 11 11.29 11.00 3.62
C PRO A 11 10.49 9.75 3.29
N SER A 12 10.43 9.42 2.01
CA SER A 12 9.59 8.32 1.57
C SER A 12 9.98 7.00 2.21
N HIS A 13 11.27 6.73 2.44
CA HIS A 13 11.65 5.48 3.05
C HIS A 13 11.16 5.37 4.49
N LEU A 14 11.06 6.50 5.21
CA LEU A 14 10.51 6.47 6.55
C LEU A 14 9.01 6.30 6.53
N LEU A 15 8.34 6.89 5.54
CA LEU A 15 6.90 6.66 5.39
C LEU A 15 6.60 5.18 5.23
N VAL A 16 7.45 4.48 4.47
CA VAL A 16 7.28 3.05 4.30
C VAL A 16 7.48 2.32 5.61
N LEU A 17 8.59 2.61 6.30
CA LEU A 17 8.94 1.87 7.51
C LEU A 17 7.90 2.02 8.62
N ILE A 18 7.37 3.21 8.80
CA ILE A 18 6.42 3.45 9.88
C ILE A 18 5.00 3.02 9.53
N ASN A 19 4.79 2.57 8.29
CA ASN A 19 3.46 2.16 7.84
C ASN A 19 3.41 0.74 7.30
N LEU A 20 4.39 -0.09 7.67
CA LEU A 20 4.41 -1.48 7.19
C LEU A 20 3.17 -2.27 7.63
N ASP A 21 2.58 -1.90 8.75
CA ASP A 21 1.40 -2.57 9.24
C ASP A 21 0.20 -2.46 8.30
N LEU A 22 0.20 -1.45 7.44
CA LEU A 22 -0.89 -1.31 6.47
C LEU A 22 -0.96 -2.51 5.52
N ILE A 23 0.18 -3.13 5.25
CA ILE A 23 0.22 -4.28 4.35
C ILE A 23 -0.54 -5.45 4.96
N GLU A 24 -0.29 -5.72 6.24
CA GLU A 24 -0.99 -6.80 6.91
C GLU A 24 -2.47 -6.50 7.06
N MET A 25 -2.79 -5.24 7.34
CA MET A 25 -4.19 -4.85 7.47
C MET A 25 -4.94 -5.09 6.16
N ALA A 26 -4.30 -4.79 5.04
CA ALA A 26 -4.94 -4.98 3.74
C ALA A 26 -5.11 -6.45 3.41
N VAL A 27 -4.09 -7.28 3.71
CA VAL A 27 -4.16 -8.69 3.33
C VAL A 27 -5.23 -9.44 4.11
N VAL A 28 -5.53 -9.02 5.35
CA VAL A 28 -6.58 -9.67 6.13
C VAL A 28 -7.93 -8.98 5.97
N GLY A 29 -7.98 -7.90 5.18
CA GLY A 29 -9.21 -7.15 4.99
C GLY A 29 -10.21 -7.87 4.11
N ASP A 30 -11.46 -7.43 4.19
CA ASP A 30 -12.55 -8.12 3.52
C ASP A 30 -12.40 -8.14 2.00
N LYS A 31 -11.92 -7.06 1.42
CA LYS A 31 -11.83 -7.00 -0.04
C LYS A 31 -10.86 -8.03 -0.58
N VAL A 32 -9.72 -8.17 0.08
CA VAL A 32 -8.71 -9.13 -0.37
C VAL A 32 -9.18 -10.55 -0.05
N GLN A 33 -9.73 -10.74 1.14
CA GLN A 33 -10.11 -12.09 1.58
C GLN A 33 -11.33 -12.63 0.85
N SER A 34 -12.14 -11.78 0.25
CA SER A 34 -13.32 -12.23 -0.47
C SER A 34 -12.99 -12.79 -1.85
N LEU A 35 -11.77 -12.64 -2.30
CA LEU A 35 -11.35 -13.11 -3.61
C LEU A 35 -10.68 -14.48 -3.49
N PRO A 36 -10.68 -15.28 -4.58
CA PRO A 36 -9.93 -16.53 -4.56
C PRO A 36 -8.47 -16.29 -4.28
N GLN A 37 -7.92 -17.03 -3.32
CA GLN A 37 -6.55 -16.82 -2.86
C GLN A 37 -5.58 -17.62 -3.73
N THR A 38 -5.38 -17.16 -4.95
CA THR A 38 -4.58 -17.85 -5.94
C THR A 38 -3.11 -17.45 -5.94
N ILE A 39 -2.73 -16.57 -5.03
CA ILE A 39 -1.35 -16.10 -4.87
C ILE A 39 -0.89 -16.44 -3.47
N GLU A 40 0.33 -16.97 -3.34
CA GLU A 40 0.88 -17.27 -2.03
C GLU A 40 0.94 -15.99 -1.20
N GLN A 41 0.70 -16.14 0.11
CA GLN A 41 0.62 -14.98 0.97
C GLN A 41 1.90 -14.15 0.94
N LYS A 42 3.07 -14.80 0.90
CA LYS A 42 4.31 -14.03 0.88
C LYS A 42 4.43 -13.18 -0.38
N HIS A 43 3.93 -13.68 -1.50
CA HIS A 43 3.94 -12.90 -2.73
C HIS A 43 2.95 -11.75 -2.66
N LEU A 44 1.81 -12.00 -2.04
CA LEU A 44 0.79 -10.97 -1.89
C LEU A 44 1.30 -9.85 -0.98
N LEU A 45 2.02 -10.22 0.08
CA LEU A 45 2.62 -9.21 0.95
C LEU A 45 3.66 -8.39 0.21
N HIS A 46 4.42 -9.04 -0.68
CA HIS A 46 5.41 -8.32 -1.47
C HIS A 46 4.73 -7.32 -2.43
N ILE A 47 3.62 -7.73 -3.03
CA ILE A 47 2.85 -6.83 -3.89
C ILE A 47 2.41 -5.61 -3.10
N GLY A 48 1.94 -5.84 -1.87
CA GLY A 48 1.54 -4.74 -1.00
C GLY A 48 2.71 -3.84 -0.63
N TYR A 49 3.86 -4.43 -0.38
CA TYR A 49 5.05 -3.65 -0.05
C TYR A 49 5.45 -2.73 -1.21
N GLU A 50 5.43 -3.26 -2.43
CA GLU A 50 5.76 -2.44 -3.59
C GLU A 50 4.76 -1.31 -3.77
N ALA A 51 3.49 -1.58 -3.52
CA ALA A 51 2.47 -0.54 -3.62
C ALA A 51 2.69 0.54 -2.56
N LEU A 52 3.08 0.13 -1.35
CA LEU A 52 3.38 1.09 -0.29
C LEU A 52 4.57 1.97 -0.67
N CYS A 53 5.60 1.38 -1.26
CA CYS A 53 6.77 2.16 -1.70
C CYS A 53 6.38 3.18 -2.76
N LYS A 54 5.56 2.76 -3.72
CA LYS A 54 5.11 3.69 -4.75
C LYS A 54 4.23 4.78 -4.18
N ALA A 55 3.39 4.42 -3.21
CA ALA A 55 2.55 5.42 -2.55
C ALA A 55 3.40 6.46 -1.85
N ALA A 56 4.47 6.01 -1.18
CA ALA A 56 5.34 6.94 -0.46
C ALA A 56 6.05 7.89 -1.40
N GLU A 57 6.44 7.39 -2.58
CA GLU A 57 7.13 8.23 -3.55
C GLU A 57 6.20 9.23 -4.21
N GLY A 58 4.95 8.85 -4.42
CA GLY A 58 4.00 9.70 -5.12
C GLY A 58 3.08 10.51 -4.23
N TYR A 59 3.25 10.41 -2.92
CA TYR A 59 2.34 11.08 -2.01
C TYR A 59 2.51 12.59 -2.04
N ASN A 60 1.40 13.29 -2.08
CA ASN A 60 1.38 14.75 -2.04
C ASN A 60 0.63 15.19 -0.79
N ALA A 61 1.38 15.63 0.22
CA ALA A 61 0.80 16.02 1.48
C ALA A 61 -0.15 17.20 1.34
N GLU A 62 0.03 18.00 0.30
CA GLU A 62 -0.81 19.18 0.09
C GLU A 62 -2.18 18.84 -0.46
N ALA A 63 -2.37 17.60 -0.89
CA ALA A 63 -3.67 17.18 -1.42
C ALA A 63 -4.71 17.02 -0.31
N GLY A 64 -4.31 17.05 0.95
CA GLY A 64 -5.26 17.02 2.05
C GLY A 64 -5.71 15.64 2.49
N VAL A 65 -5.11 14.59 1.93
CA VAL A 65 -5.44 13.21 2.32
C VAL A 65 -4.31 12.67 3.17
N ALA A 66 -4.64 12.06 4.31
CA ALA A 66 -3.62 11.47 5.17
C ALA A 66 -2.91 10.36 4.43
N PHE A 67 -1.60 10.23 4.68
CA PHE A 67 -0.81 9.23 3.97
C PHE A 67 -1.37 7.82 4.20
N GLU A 68 -1.78 7.50 5.41
CA GLU A 68 -2.29 6.16 5.73
C GLU A 68 -3.49 5.80 4.89
N VAL A 69 -4.38 6.76 4.67
CA VAL A 69 -5.58 6.53 3.88
C VAL A 69 -5.19 6.33 2.41
N TYR A 70 -4.34 7.20 1.92
CA TYR A 70 -3.88 7.14 0.54
C TYR A 70 -3.16 5.83 0.26
N ALA A 71 -2.22 5.48 1.15
CA ALA A 71 -1.41 4.28 0.96
C ALA A 71 -2.22 3.00 1.11
N TYR A 72 -3.14 2.96 2.09
CA TYR A 72 -3.94 1.76 2.28
C TYR A 72 -4.76 1.43 1.05
N ALA A 73 -5.37 2.45 0.45
CA ALA A 73 -6.16 2.24 -0.76
C ALA A 73 -5.31 1.69 -1.89
N ARG A 74 -4.10 2.19 -2.03
CA ARG A 74 -3.23 1.72 -3.10
C ARG A 74 -2.74 0.31 -2.86
N ILE A 75 -2.44 -0.03 -1.61
CA ILE A 75 -2.02 -1.39 -1.25
C ILE A 75 -3.16 -2.36 -1.53
N GLU A 76 -4.35 -2.02 -1.05
CA GLU A 76 -5.51 -2.88 -1.22
C GLU A 76 -5.82 -3.09 -2.70
N ASN A 77 -5.82 -2.01 -3.47
CA ASN A 77 -6.09 -2.11 -4.89
C ASN A 77 -5.06 -2.97 -5.62
N ALA A 78 -3.80 -2.88 -5.24
CA ALA A 78 -2.77 -3.68 -5.87
C ALA A 78 -2.96 -5.16 -5.59
N MET A 79 -3.30 -5.50 -4.37
CA MET A 79 -3.55 -6.90 -4.00
C MET A 79 -4.78 -7.45 -4.69
N VAL A 80 -5.86 -6.67 -4.73
CA VAL A 80 -7.09 -7.09 -5.37
C VAL A 80 -6.85 -7.31 -6.87
N ALA A 81 -6.18 -6.36 -7.51
CA ALA A 81 -5.90 -6.49 -8.93
C ALA A 81 -5.06 -7.72 -9.23
N ALA A 82 -4.05 -7.98 -8.39
CA ALA A 82 -3.19 -9.14 -8.60
C ALA A 82 -3.97 -10.44 -8.44
N LEU A 83 -4.84 -10.52 -7.44
CA LEU A 83 -5.63 -11.72 -7.22
C LEU A 83 -6.63 -11.94 -8.35
N GLU A 84 -7.25 -10.87 -8.83
CA GLU A 84 -8.19 -10.98 -9.93
C GLU A 84 -7.49 -11.47 -11.19
N GLN A 85 -6.33 -10.91 -11.48
CA GLN A 85 -5.57 -11.34 -12.65
C GLN A 85 -5.10 -12.78 -12.52
N SER A 86 -4.64 -13.16 -11.35
CA SER A 86 -4.17 -14.52 -11.10
C SER A 86 -5.31 -15.52 -11.27
N HIS A 87 -6.48 -15.18 -10.75
CA HIS A 87 -7.65 -16.05 -10.87
C HIS A 87 -8.06 -16.22 -12.33
N MET A 88 -8.09 -15.12 -13.07
CA MET A 88 -8.47 -15.18 -14.48
C MET A 88 -7.46 -15.98 -15.29
N ALA A 89 -6.19 -15.84 -14.98
CA ALA A 89 -5.17 -16.59 -15.69
C ALA A 89 -5.25 -18.10 -15.42
N SER A 90 -5.75 -18.46 -14.24
CA SER A 90 -5.88 -19.88 -13.88
C SER A 90 -7.13 -20.50 -14.45
N ALA A 91 -8.05 -19.69 -14.84
CA ALA A 91 -9.30 -20.21 -15.41
C ALA A 91 -9.10 -20.62 -16.83
#